data_89921903f6c5136669d12b8aaae65cb6
#
_entry.id   89921903f6c5136669d12b8aaae65cb6
#
_cell.length_a   1.000
_cell.length_b   1.000
_cell.length_c   1.000
_cell.angle_alpha   90.00
_cell.angle_beta   90.00
_cell.angle_gamma   90.00
#
_symmetry.space_group_name_H-M   'P 1'
#
loop_
_entity.id
_entity.type
_entity.pdbx_description
1 polymer ?
#
loop_
_entity_poly.entity_id
_entity_poly.type
_entity_poly.pdbx_seq_one_letter_code
_entity_poly.pdbx_strand_id
1 'polypeptide(L)'
;MRTKRAFKEFCVLGGLASSVCGVAQERPNIIVFLVDDMGLMDTSVPFIADESGQPVRHPLNDWYHTPNMERLAKQGICFSTFYAQSVSSPSRASIMTGQNATRHGVTNWINAESNNRNPFGPPQWNWKGLRKDMPTMPRVLQQAGYKTIHVGKAH
;
A
#
# COMPACT_ATOMS: atom_id res chain seq x y z
N MET A 1 50.12 -34.25 57.44
CA MET A 1 48.81 -34.29 57.43
C MET A 1 48.20 -33.03 56.80
N ARG A 2 47.45 -33.18 55.75
CA ARG A 2 47.15 -32.09 54.80
C ARG A 2 45.80 -31.48 55.10
N THR A 3 45.78 -30.19 55.36
CA THR A 3 44.61 -29.34 55.48
C THR A 3 44.10 -28.96 54.06
N LYS A 4 42.88 -29.34 53.75
CA LYS A 4 42.22 -28.90 52.52
C LYS A 4 41.55 -27.56 52.75
N ARG A 5 42.02 -26.53 52.09
CA ARG A 5 41.36 -25.23 51.96
C ARG A 5 40.20 -25.34 50.98
N ALA A 6 38.99 -25.06 51.43
CA ALA A 6 37.84 -24.89 50.60
C ALA A 6 37.83 -23.47 50.00
N PHE A 7 37.87 -23.39 48.70
CA PHE A 7 37.77 -22.15 47.96
C PHE A 7 36.26 -21.89 47.73
N LYS A 8 35.72 -20.89 48.39
CA LYS A 8 34.34 -20.41 48.12
C LYS A 8 34.41 -19.41 46.98
N GLU A 9 33.97 -19.86 45.80
CA GLU A 9 33.74 -18.96 44.72
C GLU A 9 32.41 -18.19 44.93
N PHE A 10 32.56 -16.91 45.11
CA PHE A 10 31.45 -15.97 45.25
C PHE A 10 31.05 -15.52 43.83
N CYS A 11 30.06 -16.20 43.22
CA CYS A 11 29.47 -15.73 41.99
C CYS A 11 28.61 -14.52 42.27
N VAL A 12 29.13 -13.33 41.99
CA VAL A 12 28.34 -12.10 41.89
C VAL A 12 27.64 -12.11 40.55
N LEU A 13 26.39 -12.56 40.51
CA LEU A 13 25.49 -12.34 39.40
C LEU A 13 25.07 -10.87 39.38
N GLY A 14 25.87 -10.03 38.69
CA GLY A 14 25.50 -8.71 38.33
C GLY A 14 24.41 -8.75 37.24
N GLY A 15 23.15 -8.72 37.66
CA GLY A 15 22.02 -8.55 36.75
C GLY A 15 22.09 -7.20 36.08
N LEU A 16 22.62 -7.11 34.86
CA LEU A 16 22.41 -6.00 33.95
C LEU A 16 20.95 -6.05 33.51
N ALA A 17 20.09 -5.40 34.29
CA ALA A 17 18.78 -5.02 33.81
C ALA A 17 18.98 -3.96 32.71
N SER A 18 19.18 -4.43 31.49
CA SER A 18 19.07 -3.58 30.28
C SER A 18 17.61 -3.14 30.18
N SER A 19 17.31 -1.97 30.75
CA SER A 19 16.08 -1.27 30.50
C SER A 19 16.09 -0.96 28.98
N VAL A 20 15.50 -1.86 28.20
CA VAL A 20 15.13 -1.56 26.83
C VAL A 20 14.06 -0.48 26.94
N CYS A 21 14.49 0.78 26.99
CA CYS A 21 13.62 1.90 26.74
C CYS A 21 13.12 1.70 25.31
N GLY A 22 11.98 1.02 25.17
CA GLY A 22 11.26 0.94 23.91
C GLY A 22 10.91 2.37 23.54
N VAL A 23 11.71 2.96 22.65
CA VAL A 23 11.31 4.17 21.95
C VAL A 23 10.01 3.79 21.28
N ALA A 24 8.90 4.29 21.79
CA ALA A 24 7.61 4.13 21.15
C ALA A 24 7.78 4.70 19.73
N GLN A 25 7.92 3.79 18.77
CA GLN A 25 8.08 4.19 17.38
C GLN A 25 6.81 4.95 17.01
N GLU A 26 6.94 6.24 16.80
CA GLU A 26 5.81 7.07 16.36
C GLU A 26 5.26 6.45 15.08
N ARG A 27 3.99 6.12 15.10
CA ARG A 27 3.32 5.52 13.95
C ARG A 27 3.20 6.57 12.87
N PRO A 28 3.73 6.36 11.65
CA PRO A 28 3.65 7.34 10.59
C PRO A 28 2.19 7.53 10.14
N ASN A 29 1.84 8.73 9.75
CA ASN A 29 0.59 8.98 9.03
C ASN A 29 0.68 8.35 7.64
N ILE A 30 -0.39 7.69 7.22
CA ILE A 30 -0.47 7.02 5.92
C ILE A 30 -1.54 7.73 5.09
N ILE A 31 -1.15 8.28 3.96
CA ILE A 31 -2.06 8.94 3.01
C ILE A 31 -1.97 8.18 1.68
N VAL A 32 -3.10 7.64 1.24
CA VAL A 32 -3.24 7.08 -0.11
C VAL A 32 -4.01 8.08 -0.95
N PHE A 33 -3.32 8.72 -1.89
CA PHE A 33 -3.91 9.65 -2.83
C PHE A 33 -4.04 8.97 -4.20
N LEU A 34 -5.27 8.62 -4.57
CA LEU A 34 -5.57 7.94 -5.82
C LEU A 34 -6.25 8.90 -6.78
N VAL A 35 -5.59 9.16 -7.90
CA VAL A 35 -6.16 9.95 -9.00
C VAL A 35 -6.90 9.02 -9.95
N ASP A 36 -8.17 9.32 -10.21
CA ASP A 36 -9.01 8.52 -11.11
C ASP A 36 -8.70 8.87 -12.57
N ASP A 37 -8.58 7.86 -13.41
CA ASP A 37 -8.37 7.95 -14.85
C ASP A 37 -7.15 8.81 -15.31
N MET A 38 -6.15 8.96 -14.46
CA MET A 38 -4.92 9.66 -14.84
C MET A 38 -3.98 8.73 -15.60
N GLY A 39 -3.63 9.13 -16.82
CA GLY A 39 -2.64 8.43 -17.63
C GLY A 39 -1.21 8.69 -17.17
N LEU A 40 -0.30 7.83 -17.61
CA LEU A 40 1.12 7.88 -17.25
C LEU A 40 1.79 9.22 -17.61
N MET A 41 1.28 9.89 -18.64
CA MET A 41 1.83 11.15 -19.14
C MET A 41 0.97 12.37 -18.78
N ASP A 42 -0.09 12.21 -17.99
CA ASP A 42 -1.00 13.28 -17.60
C ASP A 42 -0.47 14.09 -16.40
N THR A 43 0.84 14.16 -16.27
CA THR A 43 1.55 14.96 -15.28
C THR A 43 2.86 15.51 -15.86
N SER A 44 3.44 16.51 -15.21
CA SER A 44 4.78 16.99 -15.55
C SER A 44 5.92 16.09 -15.04
N VAL A 45 5.60 15.02 -14.29
CA VAL A 45 6.58 14.05 -13.81
C VAL A 45 6.85 12.98 -14.87
N PRO A 46 8.11 12.75 -15.27
CA PRO A 46 8.46 11.68 -16.20
C PRO A 46 8.43 10.32 -15.48
N PHE A 47 7.38 9.53 -15.72
CA PHE A 47 7.26 8.17 -15.17
C PHE A 47 7.82 7.08 -16.08
N ILE A 48 8.10 7.39 -17.36
CA ILE A 48 8.75 6.45 -18.26
C ILE A 48 10.23 6.38 -17.89
N ALA A 49 10.78 5.18 -17.91
CA ALA A 49 12.21 4.95 -17.74
C ALA A 49 12.82 4.35 -18.99
N ASP A 50 14.08 4.67 -19.26
CA ASP A 50 14.88 4.02 -20.28
C ASP A 50 15.39 2.64 -19.83
N GLU A 51 16.16 1.97 -20.66
CA GLU A 51 16.75 0.66 -20.38
C GLU A 51 17.68 0.66 -19.14
N SER A 52 18.22 1.82 -18.78
CA SER A 52 19.08 2.00 -17.61
C SER A 52 18.27 2.32 -16.34
N GLY A 53 16.94 2.46 -16.45
CA GLY A 53 16.03 2.82 -15.36
C GLY A 53 15.98 4.33 -15.05
N GLN A 54 16.57 5.17 -15.92
CA GLN A 54 16.54 6.62 -15.74
C GLN A 54 15.21 7.20 -16.28
N PRO A 55 14.62 8.20 -15.59
CA PRO A 55 13.41 8.84 -16.06
C PRO A 55 13.60 9.53 -17.43
N VAL A 56 12.71 9.25 -18.36
CA VAL A 56 12.69 9.87 -19.69
C VAL A 56 11.48 10.77 -19.81
N ARG A 57 11.72 12.04 -20.09
CA ARG A 57 10.66 13.01 -20.32
C ARG A 57 10.02 12.82 -21.69
N HIS A 58 8.70 12.71 -21.72
CA HIS A 58 7.92 12.66 -22.94
C HIS A 58 7.33 14.04 -23.24
N PRO A 59 7.19 14.46 -24.53
CA PRO A 59 6.61 15.76 -24.87
C PRO A 59 5.23 16.06 -24.25
N LEU A 60 4.40 15.04 -24.03
CA LEU A 60 3.11 15.21 -23.35
C LEU A 60 3.25 15.67 -21.90
N ASN A 61 4.36 15.38 -21.22
CA ASN A 61 4.59 15.87 -19.86
C ASN A 61 4.69 17.41 -19.80
N ASP A 62 5.00 18.07 -20.93
CA ASP A 62 5.14 19.53 -21.00
C ASP A 62 3.80 20.27 -21.04
N TRP A 63 2.71 19.53 -21.31
CA TRP A 63 1.36 20.08 -21.32
C TRP A 63 0.77 20.27 -19.91
N TYR A 64 1.38 19.60 -18.93
CA TYR A 64 0.88 19.60 -17.57
C TYR A 64 1.77 20.40 -16.63
N HIS A 65 1.15 21.06 -15.67
CA HIS A 65 1.85 21.79 -14.63
C HIS A 65 1.48 21.20 -13.26
N THR A 66 2.28 20.24 -12.78
CA THR A 66 2.04 19.52 -11.53
C THR A 66 3.23 19.63 -10.55
N PRO A 67 3.59 20.85 -10.09
CA PRO A 67 4.81 21.09 -9.32
C PRO A 67 4.86 20.37 -7.98
N ASN A 68 3.71 20.11 -7.36
CA ASN A 68 3.64 19.35 -6.12
C ASN A 68 3.92 17.85 -6.34
N MET A 69 3.48 17.31 -7.48
CA MET A 69 3.82 15.92 -7.85
C MET A 69 5.32 15.80 -8.17
N GLU A 70 5.90 16.79 -8.85
CA GLU A 70 7.36 16.83 -9.09
C GLU A 70 8.13 16.89 -7.77
N ARG A 71 7.68 17.71 -6.83
CA ARG A 71 8.30 17.79 -5.50
C ARG A 71 8.22 16.46 -4.76
N LEU A 72 7.06 15.80 -4.79
CA LEU A 72 6.87 14.50 -4.17
C LEU A 72 7.76 13.43 -4.84
N ALA A 73 7.83 13.44 -6.16
CA ALA A 73 8.68 12.53 -6.92
C ALA A 73 10.18 12.68 -6.58
N LYS A 74 10.64 13.93 -6.36
CA LYS A 74 12.03 14.20 -5.94
C LYS A 74 12.33 13.81 -4.49
N GLN A 75 11.33 13.78 -3.63
CA GLN A 75 11.48 13.47 -2.20
C GLN A 75 11.23 11.99 -1.88
N GLY A 76 10.58 11.27 -2.78
CA GLY A 76 10.16 9.89 -2.61
C GLY A 76 10.75 8.94 -3.65
N ILE A 77 10.03 7.86 -3.88
CA ILE A 77 10.38 6.84 -4.88
C ILE A 77 9.30 6.86 -5.96
N CYS A 78 9.72 6.95 -7.22
CA CYS A 78 8.85 6.76 -8.37
C CYS A 78 8.99 5.34 -8.90
N PHE A 79 7.87 4.65 -9.06
CA PHE A 79 7.84 3.34 -9.69
C PHE A 79 7.49 3.50 -11.17
N SER A 80 8.40 3.15 -12.06
CA SER A 80 8.19 3.17 -13.51
C SER A 80 7.31 2.02 -14.00
N THR A 81 7.25 0.94 -13.21
CA THR A 81 6.54 -0.29 -13.54
C THR A 81 5.56 -0.64 -12.41
N PHE A 82 4.43 0.07 -12.38
CA PHE A 82 3.37 -0.16 -11.42
C PHE A 82 2.03 -0.21 -12.17
N TYR A 83 1.37 -1.36 -12.12
CA TYR A 83 0.17 -1.62 -12.91
C TYR A 83 -1.09 -1.58 -12.04
N ALA A 84 -2.09 -0.85 -12.51
CA ALA A 84 -3.46 -0.97 -12.02
C ALA A 84 -4.16 -2.16 -12.70
N GLN A 85 -5.36 -2.48 -12.26
CA GLN A 85 -6.25 -3.37 -12.99
C GLN A 85 -6.87 -2.62 -14.18
N SER A 86 -7.57 -3.33 -15.06
CA SER A 86 -8.11 -2.79 -16.32
C SER A 86 -9.09 -1.63 -16.15
N VAL A 87 -9.82 -1.59 -15.03
CA VAL A 87 -10.82 -0.55 -14.73
C VAL A 87 -10.85 -0.23 -13.24
N SER A 88 -11.68 0.76 -12.87
CA SER A 88 -11.76 1.38 -11.55
C SER A 88 -12.06 0.39 -10.42
N SER A 89 -13.16 -0.39 -10.52
CA SER A 89 -13.60 -1.26 -9.43
C SER A 89 -12.56 -2.32 -9.02
N PRO A 90 -11.97 -3.10 -9.96
CA PRO A 90 -10.91 -4.04 -9.60
C PRO A 90 -9.66 -3.36 -9.03
N SER A 91 -9.26 -2.21 -9.58
CA SER A 91 -8.11 -1.46 -9.06
C SER A 91 -8.32 -1.02 -7.62
N ARG A 92 -9.49 -0.45 -7.32
CA ARG A 92 -9.85 -0.01 -5.96
C ARG A 92 -9.97 -1.18 -4.99
N ALA A 93 -10.61 -2.28 -5.42
CA ALA A 93 -10.68 -3.50 -4.63
C ALA A 93 -9.30 -4.08 -4.33
N SER A 94 -8.38 -4.06 -5.31
CA SER A 94 -7.00 -4.48 -5.12
C SER A 94 -6.25 -3.62 -4.09
N ILE A 95 -6.38 -2.29 -4.18
CA ILE A 95 -5.77 -1.36 -3.22
C ILE A 95 -6.33 -1.60 -1.81
N MET A 96 -7.65 -1.75 -1.70
CA MET A 96 -8.30 -1.91 -0.41
C MET A 96 -8.00 -3.25 0.27
N THR A 97 -7.78 -4.32 -0.50
CA THR A 97 -7.60 -5.67 0.03
C THR A 97 -6.16 -6.18 -0.01
N GLY A 98 -5.26 -5.50 -0.72
CA GLY A 98 -3.91 -6.00 -0.99
C GLY A 98 -3.91 -7.27 -1.84
N GLN A 99 -4.99 -7.56 -2.57
CA GLN A 99 -5.14 -8.77 -3.37
C GLN A 99 -5.29 -8.42 -4.85
N ASN A 100 -4.93 -9.36 -5.68
CA ASN A 100 -5.15 -9.22 -7.11
C ASN A 100 -6.62 -9.56 -7.49
N ALA A 101 -7.08 -9.11 -8.67
CA ALA A 101 -8.48 -9.21 -9.08
C ALA A 101 -9.00 -10.65 -9.13
N THR A 102 -8.18 -11.61 -9.50
CA THR A 102 -8.57 -13.03 -9.53
C THR A 102 -8.81 -13.59 -8.12
N ARG A 103 -8.16 -13.05 -7.11
CA ARG A 103 -8.31 -13.50 -5.72
C ARG A 103 -9.48 -12.85 -5.01
N HIS A 104 -9.67 -11.53 -5.14
CA HIS A 104 -10.82 -10.87 -4.50
C HIS A 104 -12.11 -11.00 -5.32
N GLY A 105 -12.02 -11.41 -6.58
CA GLY A 105 -13.17 -11.73 -7.42
C GLY A 105 -13.82 -10.53 -8.10
N VAL A 106 -13.36 -9.32 -7.88
CA VAL A 106 -13.85 -8.12 -8.58
C VAL A 106 -12.99 -7.93 -9.82
N THR A 107 -13.47 -8.38 -10.98
CA THR A 107 -12.69 -8.41 -12.22
C THR A 107 -13.16 -7.42 -13.27
N ASN A 108 -14.29 -6.76 -13.03
CA ASN A 108 -14.85 -5.80 -13.96
C ASN A 108 -15.47 -4.61 -13.22
N TRP A 109 -15.81 -3.57 -13.98
CA TRP A 109 -16.51 -2.40 -13.47
C TRP A 109 -17.88 -2.79 -12.90
N ILE A 110 -18.17 -2.29 -11.71
CA ILE A 110 -19.42 -2.56 -11.03
C ILE A 110 -20.42 -1.48 -11.41
N ASN A 111 -21.47 -1.87 -12.10
CA ASN A 111 -22.61 -1.01 -12.40
C ASN A 111 -23.89 -1.65 -11.86
N ALA A 112 -24.40 -1.09 -10.79
CA ALA A 112 -25.64 -1.58 -10.15
C ALA A 112 -26.86 -1.48 -11.08
N GLU A 113 -26.88 -0.48 -11.97
CA GLU A 113 -28.03 -0.22 -12.85
C GLU A 113 -28.05 -1.12 -14.08
N SER A 114 -26.91 -1.36 -14.69
CA SER A 114 -26.82 -2.13 -15.93
C SER A 114 -26.98 -3.63 -15.70
N ASN A 115 -26.79 -4.08 -14.49
CA ASN A 115 -26.92 -5.49 -14.08
C ASN A 115 -26.15 -6.47 -15.00
N ASN A 116 -25.23 -6.00 -15.77
CA ASN A 116 -24.27 -6.72 -16.61
C ASN A 116 -24.83 -8.01 -17.28
N ARG A 117 -26.09 -7.95 -17.74
CA ARG A 117 -26.86 -9.10 -18.25
C ARG A 117 -26.37 -9.63 -19.59
N ASN A 118 -25.18 -9.27 -20.00
CA ASN A 118 -24.57 -9.83 -21.20
C ASN A 118 -24.30 -11.35 -20.96
N PRO A 119 -24.71 -12.25 -21.88
CA PRO A 119 -24.40 -13.66 -21.75
C PRO A 119 -22.89 -13.98 -21.73
N PHE A 120 -22.07 -13.04 -22.21
CA PHE A 120 -20.60 -13.09 -22.12
C PHE A 120 -20.06 -12.23 -20.96
N GLY A 121 -20.94 -11.71 -20.11
CA GLY A 121 -20.56 -10.88 -18.99
C GLY A 121 -19.84 -11.65 -17.88
N PRO A 122 -19.24 -10.91 -16.93
CA PRO A 122 -18.54 -11.54 -15.82
C PRO A 122 -19.51 -12.31 -14.93
N PRO A 123 -19.03 -13.33 -14.21
CA PRO A 123 -19.83 -14.05 -13.23
C PRO A 123 -20.49 -13.13 -12.21
N GLN A 124 -21.65 -13.50 -11.69
CA GLN A 124 -22.44 -12.69 -10.75
C GLN A 124 -21.68 -12.22 -9.51
N TRP A 125 -20.64 -12.93 -9.09
CA TRP A 125 -19.82 -12.54 -7.94
C TRP A 125 -19.00 -11.26 -8.18
N ASN A 126 -18.70 -10.89 -9.43
CA ASN A 126 -18.00 -9.68 -9.80
C ASN A 126 -18.80 -8.40 -9.47
N TRP A 127 -20.10 -8.50 -9.30
CA TRP A 127 -20.98 -7.37 -9.08
C TRP A 127 -21.16 -6.99 -7.62
N LYS A 128 -20.73 -7.89 -6.74
CA LYS A 128 -20.89 -7.69 -5.31
C LYS A 128 -19.82 -6.78 -4.70
N GLY A 129 -18.83 -6.39 -5.49
CA GLY A 129 -17.72 -5.57 -5.01
C GLY A 129 -16.98 -6.23 -3.86
N LEU A 130 -16.58 -5.42 -2.90
CA LEU A 130 -15.94 -5.90 -1.69
C LEU A 130 -16.95 -6.62 -0.80
N ARG A 131 -16.65 -7.85 -0.41
CA ARG A 131 -17.48 -8.60 0.55
C ARG A 131 -17.12 -8.19 1.98
N LYS A 132 -18.11 -8.29 2.88
CA LYS A 132 -17.96 -7.91 4.29
C LYS A 132 -16.89 -8.72 5.05
N ASP A 133 -16.64 -9.93 4.60
CA ASP A 133 -15.67 -10.86 5.19
C ASP A 133 -14.23 -10.62 4.74
N MET A 134 -14.04 -9.81 3.71
CA MET A 134 -12.68 -9.52 3.20
C MET A 134 -11.89 -8.65 4.17
N PRO A 135 -10.63 -8.99 4.42
CA PRO A 135 -9.72 -8.07 5.10
C PRO A 135 -9.48 -6.85 4.20
N THR A 136 -9.60 -5.67 4.79
CA THR A 136 -9.30 -4.42 4.07
C THR A 136 -8.19 -3.65 4.78
N MET A 137 -7.40 -2.91 4.03
CA MET A 137 -6.32 -2.08 4.56
C MET A 137 -6.81 -1.17 5.71
N PRO A 138 -7.92 -0.41 5.59
CA PRO A 138 -8.42 0.38 6.71
C PRO A 138 -8.73 -0.44 7.95
N ARG A 139 -9.32 -1.62 7.79
CA ARG A 139 -9.64 -2.50 8.93
C ARG A 139 -8.38 -3.00 9.64
N VAL A 140 -7.37 -3.40 8.88
CA VAL A 140 -6.08 -3.82 9.43
C VAL A 140 -5.40 -2.67 10.16
N LEU A 141 -5.41 -1.46 9.59
CA LEU A 141 -4.87 -0.26 10.21
C LEU A 141 -5.62 0.12 11.50
N GLN A 142 -6.95 0.00 11.52
CA GLN A 142 -7.76 0.21 12.73
C GLN A 142 -7.39 -0.77 13.83
N GLN A 143 -7.19 -2.03 13.51
CA GLN A 143 -6.72 -3.05 14.48
C GLN A 143 -5.33 -2.71 15.03
N ALA A 144 -4.50 -2.04 14.24
CA ALA A 144 -3.21 -1.51 14.68
C ALA A 144 -3.34 -0.15 15.40
N GLY A 145 -4.53 0.35 15.67
CA GLY A 145 -4.80 1.57 16.42
C GLY A 145 -4.75 2.87 15.61
N TYR A 146 -4.80 2.80 14.27
CA TYR A 146 -4.96 3.97 13.43
C TYR A 146 -6.42 4.43 13.38
N LYS A 147 -6.64 5.74 13.25
CA LYS A 147 -7.90 6.28 12.77
C LYS A 147 -7.87 6.31 11.25
N THR A 148 -8.93 5.80 10.61
CA THR A 148 -9.01 5.76 9.15
C THR A 148 -10.13 6.65 8.65
N ILE A 149 -9.88 7.37 7.57
CA ILE A 149 -10.85 8.26 6.91
C ILE A 149 -10.81 7.93 5.43
N HIS A 150 -11.97 7.93 4.79
CA HIS A 150 -12.10 7.82 3.35
C HIS A 150 -12.85 9.04 2.82
N VAL A 151 -12.33 9.64 1.77
CA VAL A 151 -12.96 10.79 1.09
C VAL A 151 -12.96 10.51 -0.40
N GLY A 152 -14.09 10.73 -1.04
CA GLY A 152 -14.26 10.56 -2.49
C GLY A 152 -14.83 9.20 -2.88
N LYS A 153 -14.43 8.72 -4.05
CA LYS A 153 -14.98 7.54 -4.70
C LYS A 153 -14.47 6.24 -4.04
N ALA A 154 -15.37 5.46 -3.49
CA ALA A 154 -15.06 4.11 -2.99
C ALA A 154 -15.27 3.04 -4.08
N HIS A 155 -16.35 3.17 -4.82
CA HIS A 155 -16.85 2.36 -5.93
C HIS A 155 -17.30 0.98 -5.51
#